data_f0ab332e61b32f62d9c7f44dac9c664f
#
_entry.id   f0ab332e61b32f62d9c7f44dac9c664f
#
_cell.length_a   1.000
_cell.length_b   1.000
_cell.length_c   1.000
_cell.angle_alpha   90.00
_cell.angle_beta   90.00
_cell.angle_gamma   90.00
#
_symmetry.space_group_name_H-M   'P 1'
#
loop_
_entity.id
_entity.type
_entity.pdbx_description
1 polymer ?
#
loop_
_entity_poly.entity_id
_entity_poly.type
_entity_poly.pdbx_seq_one_letter_code
_entity_poly.pdbx_strand_id
1 'polypeptide(L)'
;MEELSGKPLSYAEKEKLKEKLAFLKKEYSRTLARLQTETADRPACDNLNPGNLQLVSELKNPSSSCSVDVSAMWWERAGAKDPCIVTACEDVVSLWKPLNSLQWEKVHTWHFTEVPVLQIVPVPDVYNLICVALGSLEIREIRALLCSSGDDSEKQVLLKSGDIKAMLGLTKRRLVSSTGTFCNQQIQIMTFADDGSSKDEQLLMPPDETVLTFAEVQGTQEALLGTTTVNSIVIWNLKTGQLLKKMHIDDSYQASVCHGAYSEKGLLFVVVSQPCAKESQALGSPVFQLLVINPKTAQSVGVLLCSLPQGQAGRFLEGDVKDHVAAAVLTSGTIAIWDLLLGHCTALLPPVSDQSWSLVKWSGTDSHLLAGQKDGNIFIYRYF
;
A
#
# COMPACT_ATOMS: atom_id res chain seq x y z
N MET A 1 5.94 -8.49 -27.63
CA MET A 1 6.22 -7.05 -27.81
C MET A 1 5.31 -6.58 -28.93
N GLU A 2 4.06 -6.27 -28.59
CA GLU A 2 3.16 -5.62 -29.55
C GLU A 2 2.98 -4.18 -29.11
N GLU A 3 3.37 -3.33 -30.02
CA GLU A 3 3.34 -1.88 -29.95
C GLU A 3 1.96 -1.38 -29.52
N LEU A 4 1.93 -0.49 -28.51
CA LEU A 4 0.88 0.51 -28.32
C LEU A 4 0.95 1.54 -29.47
N SER A 5 0.95 1.06 -30.71
CA SER A 5 0.89 1.90 -31.89
C SER A 5 -0.55 2.36 -32.08
N GLY A 6 -0.74 3.68 -32.04
CA GLY A 6 -2.01 4.37 -32.11
C GLY A 6 -2.71 4.24 -33.46
N LYS A 7 -3.15 3.06 -33.83
CA LYS A 7 -4.16 2.92 -34.88
C LYS A 7 -5.52 3.29 -34.28
N PRO A 8 -6.28 4.20 -34.90
CA PRO A 8 -7.61 4.51 -34.47
C PRO A 8 -8.47 3.24 -34.55
N LEU A 9 -9.16 2.93 -33.44
CA LEU A 9 -10.10 1.80 -33.37
C LEU A 9 -11.08 1.86 -34.53
N SER A 10 -11.29 0.73 -35.21
CA SER A 10 -12.32 0.59 -36.23
C SER A 10 -13.72 0.88 -35.63
N TYR A 11 -14.67 1.25 -36.48
CA TYR A 11 -16.04 1.53 -36.04
C TYR A 11 -16.65 0.34 -35.28
N ALA A 12 -16.40 -0.89 -35.71
CA ALA A 12 -16.85 -2.12 -35.08
C ALA A 12 -16.23 -2.35 -33.68
N GLU A 13 -14.97 -1.97 -33.49
CA GLU A 13 -14.32 -2.05 -32.17
C GLU A 13 -14.83 -0.98 -31.21
N LYS A 14 -15.18 0.21 -31.71
CA LYS A 14 -15.82 1.27 -30.93
C LYS A 14 -17.22 0.86 -30.49
N GLU A 15 -18.02 0.22 -31.32
CA GLU A 15 -19.33 -0.28 -30.98
C GLU A 15 -19.26 -1.44 -29.97
N LYS A 16 -18.37 -2.41 -30.15
CA LYS A 16 -18.11 -3.47 -29.17
C LYS A 16 -17.66 -2.92 -27.80
N LEU A 17 -16.87 -1.84 -27.81
CA LEU A 17 -16.43 -1.19 -26.57
C LEU A 17 -17.62 -0.48 -25.87
N LYS A 18 -18.49 0.19 -26.64
CA LYS A 18 -19.73 0.81 -26.14
C LYS A 18 -20.69 -0.23 -25.57
N GLU A 19 -20.89 -1.35 -26.25
CA GLU A 19 -21.73 -2.44 -25.76
C GLU A 19 -21.19 -3.06 -24.48
N LYS A 20 -19.87 -3.30 -24.39
CA LYS A 20 -19.22 -3.76 -23.15
C LYS A 20 -19.34 -2.74 -22.02
N LEU A 21 -19.17 -1.46 -22.31
CA LEU A 21 -19.34 -0.39 -21.32
C LEU A 21 -20.81 -0.28 -20.85
N ALA A 22 -21.75 -0.41 -21.78
CA ALA A 22 -23.18 -0.44 -21.46
C ALA A 22 -23.56 -1.67 -20.62
N PHE A 23 -22.99 -2.83 -20.95
CA PHE A 23 -23.17 -4.06 -20.18
C PHE A 23 -22.60 -3.91 -18.76
N LEU A 24 -21.36 -3.43 -18.60
CA LEU A 24 -20.75 -3.17 -17.31
C LEU A 24 -21.52 -2.13 -16.50
N LYS A 25 -22.00 -1.05 -17.12
CA LYS A 25 -22.87 -0.06 -16.46
C LYS A 25 -24.19 -0.67 -16.01
N LYS A 26 -24.77 -1.54 -16.82
CA LYS A 26 -26.05 -2.21 -16.51
C LYS A 26 -25.91 -3.25 -15.41
N GLU A 27 -24.83 -4.04 -15.42
CA GLU A 27 -24.49 -4.97 -14.34
C GLU A 27 -24.17 -4.23 -13.04
N TYR A 28 -23.39 -3.15 -13.13
CA TYR A 28 -23.09 -2.27 -12.01
C TYR A 28 -24.36 -1.63 -11.43
N SER A 29 -25.24 -1.09 -12.27
CA SER A 29 -26.53 -0.53 -11.83
C SER A 29 -27.46 -1.58 -11.23
N ARG A 30 -27.45 -2.81 -11.75
CA ARG A 30 -28.21 -3.94 -11.18
C ARG A 30 -27.65 -4.38 -9.84
N THR A 31 -26.34 -4.43 -9.71
CA THR A 31 -25.66 -4.78 -8.44
C THR A 31 -25.91 -3.69 -7.40
N LEU A 32 -25.82 -2.41 -7.78
CA LEU A 32 -26.16 -1.26 -6.93
C LEU A 32 -27.65 -1.30 -6.51
N ALA A 33 -28.58 -1.55 -7.45
CA ALA A 33 -30.02 -1.64 -7.15
C ALA A 33 -30.33 -2.85 -6.25
N ARG A 34 -29.68 -3.99 -6.45
CA ARG A 34 -29.77 -5.15 -5.54
C ARG A 34 -29.24 -4.83 -4.15
N LEU A 35 -28.07 -4.20 -4.06
CA LEU A 35 -27.48 -3.77 -2.80
C LEU A 35 -28.35 -2.74 -2.08
N GLN A 36 -28.96 -1.79 -2.80
CA GLN A 36 -29.87 -0.81 -2.23
C GLN A 36 -31.19 -1.43 -1.74
N THR A 37 -31.71 -2.47 -2.39
CA THR A 37 -32.89 -3.22 -1.93
C THR A 37 -32.57 -4.17 -0.78
N GLU A 38 -31.39 -4.79 -0.77
CA GLU A 38 -30.95 -5.66 0.31
C GLU A 38 -30.53 -4.88 1.58
N THR A 39 -30.10 -3.61 1.44
CA THR A 39 -29.79 -2.73 2.59
C THR A 39 -31.03 -2.11 3.22
N ALA A 40 -32.16 -2.01 2.50
CA ALA A 40 -33.41 -1.47 3.06
C ALA A 40 -34.13 -2.41 4.04
N ASP A 41 -33.82 -3.72 3.99
CA ASP A 41 -34.49 -4.76 4.81
C ASP A 41 -33.58 -5.41 5.86
N ARG A 42 -32.33 -4.93 6.07
CA ARG A 42 -31.47 -5.45 7.14
C ARG A 42 -31.68 -4.65 8.43
N PRO A 43 -32.00 -5.33 9.55
CA PRO A 43 -31.98 -4.69 10.86
C PRO A 43 -30.58 -4.12 11.14
N ALA A 44 -30.54 -3.00 11.88
CA ALA A 44 -29.30 -2.34 12.30
C ALA A 44 -28.27 -3.39 12.76
N CYS A 45 -27.09 -3.38 12.13
CA CYS A 45 -26.07 -4.41 12.31
C CYS A 45 -25.37 -4.19 13.67
N ASP A 46 -26.00 -4.67 14.75
CA ASP A 46 -25.45 -4.60 16.11
C ASP A 46 -24.29 -5.59 16.38
N ASN A 47 -23.90 -6.40 15.39
CA ASN A 47 -22.83 -7.39 15.52
C ASN A 47 -21.97 -7.44 14.24
N LEU A 48 -21.20 -6.39 13.96
CA LEU A 48 -20.01 -6.53 13.12
C LEU A 48 -18.93 -7.24 13.96
N ASN A 49 -19.09 -8.53 14.08
CA ASN A 49 -18.12 -9.47 14.59
C ASN A 49 -16.85 -9.41 13.74
N PRO A 50 -15.62 -9.69 14.26
CA PRO A 50 -14.41 -9.85 13.47
C PRO A 50 -14.47 -10.97 12.43
N GLY A 51 -15.64 -11.39 12.07
CA GLY A 51 -16.21 -12.40 11.13
C GLY A 51 -15.24 -13.28 10.38
N ASN A 52 -14.30 -12.69 9.64
CA ASN A 52 -13.32 -13.40 8.82
C ASN A 52 -11.88 -13.27 9.36
N LEU A 53 -11.70 -12.77 10.59
CA LEU A 53 -10.39 -12.58 11.22
C LEU A 53 -10.23 -13.50 12.42
N GLN A 54 -9.18 -14.30 12.42
CA GLN A 54 -8.78 -15.13 13.55
C GLN A 54 -7.40 -14.71 14.03
N LEU A 55 -7.28 -14.37 15.31
CA LEU A 55 -5.98 -14.12 15.93
C LEU A 55 -5.15 -15.41 15.94
N VAL A 56 -3.97 -15.34 15.36
CA VAL A 56 -3.03 -16.48 15.26
C VAL A 56 -1.91 -16.33 16.27
N SER A 57 -1.34 -15.13 16.41
CA SER A 57 -0.14 -14.93 17.22
C SER A 57 0.03 -13.45 17.61
N GLU A 58 0.87 -13.20 18.61
CA GLU A 58 1.26 -11.88 19.08
C GLU A 58 2.79 -11.81 19.19
N LEU A 59 3.38 -10.75 18.63
CA LEU A 59 4.78 -10.39 18.82
C LEU A 59 4.86 -9.30 19.89
N LYS A 60 5.42 -9.64 21.04
CA LYS A 60 5.56 -8.70 22.15
C LYS A 60 6.82 -7.87 22.02
N ASN A 61 6.65 -6.54 22.09
CA ASN A 61 7.76 -5.61 22.14
C ASN A 61 8.17 -5.36 23.60
N PRO A 62 9.39 -5.75 24.01
CA PRO A 62 9.84 -5.55 25.39
C PRO A 62 10.18 -4.08 25.72
N SER A 63 10.38 -3.22 24.70
CA SER A 63 10.81 -1.83 24.92
C SER A 63 9.68 -0.85 25.14
N SER A 64 8.41 -1.27 24.93
CA SER A 64 7.23 -0.39 25.00
C SER A 64 7.31 0.85 24.09
N SER A 65 8.20 0.85 23.12
CA SER A 65 8.31 1.90 22.09
C SER A 65 7.17 1.74 21.09
N CYS A 66 6.66 2.86 20.57
CA CYS A 66 5.57 2.84 19.60
C CYS A 66 5.97 2.09 18.32
N SER A 67 5.10 1.21 17.86
CA SER A 67 5.24 0.55 16.57
C SER A 67 4.99 1.55 15.44
N VAL A 68 5.99 1.74 14.58
CA VAL A 68 5.90 2.66 13.43
C VAL A 68 5.58 1.94 12.13
N ASP A 69 6.04 0.70 11.97
CA ASP A 69 5.74 -0.11 10.77
C ASP A 69 5.96 -1.60 11.01
N VAL A 70 5.36 -2.43 10.16
CA VAL A 70 5.54 -3.89 10.13
C VAL A 70 5.46 -4.41 8.70
N SER A 71 6.25 -5.42 8.38
CA SER A 71 6.22 -6.07 7.07
C SER A 71 6.48 -7.56 7.19
N ALA A 72 5.78 -8.38 6.40
CA ALA A 72 6.12 -9.78 6.20
C ALA A 72 6.89 -9.94 4.89
N MET A 73 7.96 -10.72 4.93
CA MET A 73 8.84 -10.94 3.78
C MET A 73 9.41 -12.35 3.79
N TRP A 74 9.94 -12.78 2.65
CA TRP A 74 10.68 -14.01 2.55
C TRP A 74 12.14 -13.79 2.91
N TRP A 75 12.67 -14.65 3.75
CA TRP A 75 14.07 -14.68 4.14
C TRP A 75 14.73 -15.97 3.70
N GLU A 76 15.86 -15.88 3.00
CA GLU A 76 16.56 -17.04 2.50
C GLU A 76 17.75 -17.38 3.41
N ARG A 77 17.82 -18.64 3.88
CA ARG A 77 18.95 -19.17 4.63
C ARG A 77 19.27 -20.58 4.15
N ALA A 78 20.53 -20.82 3.79
CA ALA A 78 21.00 -22.12 3.31
C ALA A 78 20.14 -22.74 2.19
N GLY A 79 19.59 -21.89 1.27
CA GLY A 79 18.74 -22.32 0.16
C GLY A 79 17.27 -22.59 0.51
N ALA A 80 16.87 -22.46 1.77
CA ALA A 80 15.48 -22.49 2.19
C ALA A 80 14.93 -21.09 2.35
N LYS A 81 13.67 -20.86 1.90
CA LYS A 81 12.96 -19.61 2.06
C LYS A 81 11.93 -19.73 3.15
N ASP A 82 12.11 -19.00 4.22
CA ASP A 82 11.21 -18.95 5.35
C ASP A 82 10.46 -17.61 5.38
N PRO A 83 9.15 -17.61 5.73
CA PRO A 83 8.43 -16.36 5.95
C PRO A 83 8.96 -15.73 7.23
N CYS A 84 9.24 -14.42 7.20
CA CYS A 84 9.70 -13.65 8.34
C CYS A 84 8.84 -12.41 8.52
N ILE A 85 8.80 -11.89 9.75
CA ILE A 85 8.19 -10.60 10.06
C ILE A 85 9.29 -9.64 10.48
N VAL A 86 9.22 -8.42 9.95
CA VAL A 86 10.05 -7.30 10.37
C VAL A 86 9.17 -6.31 11.09
N THR A 87 9.53 -5.94 12.29
CA THR A 87 8.84 -4.91 13.08
C THR A 87 9.75 -3.71 13.26
N ALA A 88 9.21 -2.51 13.15
CA ALA A 88 9.94 -1.27 13.39
C ALA A 88 9.27 -0.45 14.49
N CYS A 89 10.09 0.01 15.43
CA CYS A 89 9.84 1.13 16.32
C CYS A 89 10.76 2.29 15.91
N GLU A 90 10.61 3.46 16.50
CA GLU A 90 11.43 4.63 16.15
C GLU A 90 12.94 4.40 16.27
N ASP A 91 13.35 3.62 17.25
CA ASP A 91 14.74 3.40 17.63
C ASP A 91 15.27 2.00 17.30
N VAL A 92 14.40 1.09 16.85
CA VAL A 92 14.77 -0.32 16.68
C VAL A 92 13.98 -1.00 15.56
N VAL A 93 14.67 -1.81 14.76
CA VAL A 93 14.08 -2.74 13.80
C VAL A 93 14.44 -4.15 14.20
N SER A 94 13.45 -5.04 14.27
CA SER A 94 13.63 -6.44 14.67
C SER A 94 13.13 -7.39 13.60
N LEU A 95 13.91 -8.44 13.34
CA LEU A 95 13.56 -9.55 12.46
C LEU A 95 13.10 -10.73 13.28
N TRP A 96 11.93 -11.26 12.94
CA TRP A 96 11.30 -12.39 13.61
C TRP A 96 11.14 -13.57 12.65
N LYS A 97 11.42 -14.77 13.12
CA LYS A 97 11.19 -16.03 12.41
C LYS A 97 10.14 -16.87 13.11
N PRO A 98 9.33 -17.66 12.39
CA PRO A 98 8.43 -18.60 13.01
C PRO A 98 9.25 -19.72 13.66
N LEU A 99 9.02 -19.95 14.95
CA LEU A 99 9.53 -21.11 15.66
C LEU A 99 8.60 -22.34 15.44
N ASN A 100 7.31 -22.06 15.41
CA ASN A 100 6.24 -23.00 15.05
C ASN A 100 5.02 -22.18 14.53
N SER A 101 3.87 -22.82 14.32
CA SER A 101 2.67 -22.16 13.78
C SER A 101 2.11 -21.03 14.65
N LEU A 102 2.51 -20.92 15.94
CA LEU A 102 1.95 -19.95 16.90
C LEU A 102 3.01 -19.09 17.57
N GLN A 103 4.28 -19.44 17.46
CA GLN A 103 5.38 -18.77 18.16
C GLN A 103 6.42 -18.24 17.20
N TRP A 104 6.93 -17.07 17.53
CA TRP A 104 7.95 -16.36 16.79
C TRP A 104 9.17 -16.12 17.67
N GLU A 105 10.32 -16.21 17.08
CA GLU A 105 11.61 -15.93 17.70
C GLU A 105 12.22 -14.68 17.06
N LYS A 106 12.68 -13.76 17.89
CA LYS A 106 13.44 -12.60 17.44
C LYS A 106 14.89 -13.03 17.17
N VAL A 107 15.29 -12.98 15.90
CA VAL A 107 16.59 -13.51 15.45
C VAL A 107 17.62 -12.43 15.21
N HIS A 108 17.21 -11.20 14.96
CA HIS A 108 18.12 -10.08 14.78
C HIS A 108 17.46 -8.75 15.15
N THR A 109 18.31 -7.76 15.53
CA THR A 109 17.85 -6.41 15.89
C THR A 109 18.88 -5.40 15.40
N TRP A 110 18.42 -4.30 14.81
CA TRP A 110 19.22 -3.13 14.42
C TRP A 110 18.77 -1.93 15.24
N HIS A 111 19.73 -1.15 15.72
CA HIS A 111 19.49 0.02 16.56
C HIS A 111 19.74 1.33 15.82
N PHE A 112 18.92 2.32 16.09
CA PHE A 112 18.95 3.64 15.48
C PHE A 112 18.92 4.69 16.59
N THR A 113 20.05 5.32 16.86
CA THR A 113 20.21 6.29 17.96
C THR A 113 20.20 7.73 17.50
N GLU A 114 20.51 7.98 16.22
CA GLU A 114 20.67 9.34 15.68
C GLU A 114 19.45 9.81 14.89
N VAL A 115 18.89 8.94 14.07
CA VAL A 115 17.75 9.26 13.19
C VAL A 115 16.69 8.19 13.33
N PRO A 116 15.45 8.56 13.69
CA PRO A 116 14.39 7.59 13.91
C PRO A 116 13.95 6.88 12.62
N VAL A 117 13.46 5.66 12.78
CA VAL A 117 12.83 4.89 11.72
C VAL A 117 11.43 5.41 11.49
N LEU A 118 11.09 5.66 10.22
CA LEU A 118 9.74 6.08 9.81
C LEU A 118 8.96 4.95 9.14
N GLN A 119 9.64 4.09 8.37
CA GLN A 119 8.97 3.10 7.54
C GLN A 119 9.91 1.96 7.17
N ILE A 120 9.34 0.75 7.05
CA ILE A 120 9.98 -0.39 6.37
C ILE A 120 9.59 -0.32 4.89
N VAL A 121 10.55 -0.54 4.01
CA VAL A 121 10.33 -0.56 2.56
C VAL A 121 10.64 -1.96 2.04
N PRO A 122 9.64 -2.85 1.98
CA PRO A 122 9.85 -4.19 1.42
C PRO A 122 10.18 -4.07 -0.07
N VAL A 123 11.26 -4.73 -0.49
CA VAL A 123 11.64 -4.83 -1.91
C VAL A 123 11.35 -6.24 -2.38
N PRO A 124 10.36 -6.44 -3.25
CA PRO A 124 10.04 -7.77 -3.79
C PRO A 124 11.23 -8.41 -4.50
N ASP A 125 11.30 -9.74 -4.42
CA ASP A 125 12.33 -10.57 -5.05
C ASP A 125 13.75 -10.37 -4.51
N VAL A 126 13.92 -9.60 -3.43
CA VAL A 126 15.18 -9.49 -2.68
C VAL A 126 15.03 -10.23 -1.36
N TYR A 127 15.97 -11.10 -1.09
CA TYR A 127 16.02 -11.88 0.14
C TYR A 127 17.20 -11.41 0.99
N ASN A 128 17.07 -11.49 2.30
CA ASN A 128 18.13 -11.11 3.25
C ASN A 128 18.52 -9.63 3.28
N LEU A 129 17.64 -8.77 2.78
CA LEU A 129 17.82 -7.33 2.79
C LEU A 129 16.52 -6.65 3.21
N ILE A 130 16.61 -5.75 4.17
CA ILE A 130 15.50 -4.92 4.62
C ILE A 130 15.87 -3.47 4.31
N CYS A 131 15.06 -2.78 3.52
CA CYS A 131 15.20 -1.34 3.37
C CYS A 131 14.35 -0.61 4.41
N VAL A 132 14.90 0.43 5.00
CA VAL A 132 14.21 1.30 5.96
C VAL A 132 14.38 2.76 5.60
N ALA A 133 13.34 3.53 5.82
CA ALA A 133 13.35 4.97 5.70
C ALA A 133 13.52 5.62 7.07
N LEU A 134 14.43 6.56 7.15
CA LEU A 134 14.80 7.28 8.36
C LEU A 134 14.55 8.78 8.22
N GLY A 135 14.12 9.40 9.29
CA GLY A 135 13.88 10.85 9.35
C GLY A 135 13.08 11.22 10.59
N SER A 136 12.86 12.50 10.85
CA SER A 136 12.03 12.96 11.97
C SER A 136 10.58 13.23 11.56
N LEU A 137 10.35 14.15 10.62
CA LEU A 137 9.03 14.45 10.04
C LEU A 137 8.97 14.09 8.55
N GLU A 138 10.11 14.17 7.90
CA GLU A 138 10.29 13.83 6.49
C GLU A 138 11.41 12.79 6.37
N ILE A 139 11.33 12.00 5.31
CA ILE A 139 12.35 10.99 5.05
C ILE A 139 13.63 11.68 4.59
N ARG A 140 14.73 11.40 5.30
CA ARG A 140 16.05 11.96 5.02
C ARG A 140 17.01 10.94 4.46
N GLU A 141 16.84 9.68 4.83
CA GLU A 141 17.73 8.60 4.43
C GLU A 141 16.96 7.32 4.14
N ILE A 142 17.49 6.53 3.22
CA ILE A 142 17.09 5.13 3.01
C ILE A 142 18.35 4.30 3.30
N ARG A 143 18.22 3.34 4.19
CA ARG A 143 19.31 2.39 4.52
C ARG A 143 18.89 0.96 4.23
N ALA A 144 19.85 0.17 3.79
CA ALA A 144 19.74 -1.29 3.70
C ALA A 144 20.29 -1.91 4.99
N LEU A 145 19.50 -2.80 5.58
CA LEU A 145 19.89 -3.60 6.73
C LEU A 145 20.22 -5.00 6.22
N LEU A 146 21.45 -5.43 6.49
CA LEU A 146 21.97 -6.71 6.03
C LEU A 146 22.23 -7.60 7.23
N CYS A 147 21.89 -8.88 7.10
CA CYS A 147 22.22 -9.91 8.06
C CYS A 147 23.25 -10.85 7.44
N SER A 148 24.49 -10.81 7.92
CA SER A 148 25.51 -11.75 7.47
C SER A 148 25.49 -13.01 8.34
N SER A 149 25.49 -14.19 7.68
CA SER A 149 25.62 -15.48 8.36
C SER A 149 27.03 -15.58 8.97
N GLY A 150 27.16 -15.35 10.27
CA GLY A 150 28.39 -15.62 11.01
C GLY A 150 29.06 -14.42 11.71
N ASP A 151 28.52 -13.23 11.55
CA ASP A 151 28.99 -12.04 12.28
C ASP A 151 27.77 -11.34 12.89
N ASP A 152 27.74 -11.19 14.22
CA ASP A 152 26.68 -10.50 14.95
C ASP A 152 26.71 -8.96 14.74
N SER A 153 27.54 -8.47 13.81
CA SER A 153 27.65 -7.05 13.53
C SER A 153 26.42 -6.53 12.77
N GLU A 154 25.80 -5.51 13.32
CA GLU A 154 24.75 -4.74 12.67
C GLU A 154 25.32 -4.05 11.43
N LYS A 155 25.03 -4.57 10.27
CA LYS A 155 25.46 -3.96 9.03
C LYS A 155 24.35 -3.10 8.43
N GLN A 156 24.59 -1.80 8.40
CA GLN A 156 23.71 -0.81 7.78
C GLN A 156 24.45 -0.14 6.62
N VAL A 157 23.82 -0.05 5.47
CA VAL A 157 24.36 0.59 4.28
C VAL A 157 23.45 1.74 3.85
N LEU A 158 24.01 2.95 3.77
CA LEU A 158 23.27 4.10 3.24
C LEU A 158 23.07 3.91 1.74
N LEU A 159 21.81 3.84 1.31
CA LEU A 159 21.41 3.74 -0.10
C LEU A 159 21.18 5.11 -0.72
N LYS A 160 20.48 5.98 0.00
CA LYS A 160 20.13 7.32 -0.47
C LYS A 160 19.96 8.28 0.68
N SER A 161 20.32 9.55 0.46
CA SER A 161 20.09 10.67 1.37
C SER A 161 19.53 11.87 0.62
N GLY A 162 18.81 12.73 1.34
CA GLY A 162 18.23 13.97 0.81
C GLY A 162 16.78 14.17 1.21
N ASP A 163 16.09 15.04 0.50
CA ASP A 163 14.67 15.35 0.70
C ASP A 163 13.79 14.34 -0.06
N ILE A 164 13.54 13.18 0.56
CA ILE A 164 12.82 12.08 -0.07
C ILE A 164 11.32 12.24 0.18
N LYS A 165 10.53 12.35 -0.89
CA LYS A 165 9.08 12.60 -0.82
C LYS A 165 8.24 11.34 -0.92
N ALA A 166 8.69 10.38 -1.73
CA ALA A 166 8.00 9.11 -1.94
C ALA A 166 8.99 8.00 -2.25
N MET A 167 8.63 6.78 -1.90
CA MET A 167 9.39 5.57 -2.25
C MET A 167 8.50 4.34 -2.24
N LEU A 168 8.92 3.33 -3.00
CA LEU A 168 8.24 2.03 -3.08
C LEU A 168 9.22 0.96 -3.56
N GLY A 169 9.18 -0.22 -2.92
CA GLY A 169 9.80 -1.42 -3.47
C GLY A 169 8.98 -1.96 -4.63
N LEU A 170 9.64 -2.27 -5.74
CA LEU A 170 9.03 -2.79 -6.96
C LEU A 170 9.50 -4.22 -7.22
N THR A 171 8.72 -4.96 -7.98
CA THR A 171 9.13 -6.28 -8.50
C THR A 171 10.45 -6.22 -9.25
N LYS A 172 11.10 -7.38 -9.45
CA LYS A 172 12.43 -7.50 -10.07
C LYS A 172 13.53 -6.77 -9.30
N ARG A 173 13.43 -6.78 -7.97
CA ARG A 173 14.46 -6.25 -7.06
C ARG A 173 14.76 -4.76 -7.27
N ARG A 174 13.74 -3.95 -7.44
CA ARG A 174 13.87 -2.52 -7.67
C ARG A 174 13.29 -1.71 -6.53
N LEU A 175 13.85 -0.53 -6.30
CA LEU A 175 13.37 0.48 -5.37
C LEU A 175 13.22 1.79 -6.12
N VAL A 176 12.03 2.34 -6.19
CA VAL A 176 11.80 3.68 -6.71
C VAL A 176 11.78 4.69 -5.57
N SER A 177 12.35 5.86 -5.80
CA SER A 177 12.28 7.00 -4.88
C SER A 177 12.18 8.32 -5.63
N SER A 178 11.45 9.27 -5.03
CA SER A 178 11.35 10.64 -5.49
C SER A 178 12.03 11.56 -4.47
N THR A 179 12.94 12.41 -4.93
CA THR A 179 13.65 13.42 -4.11
C THR A 179 13.40 14.81 -4.65
N GLY A 180 13.39 15.80 -3.75
CA GLY A 180 13.13 17.19 -4.10
C GLY A 180 11.64 17.50 -4.36
N THR A 181 11.37 18.70 -4.82
CA THR A 181 10.03 19.18 -5.11
C THR A 181 9.93 19.61 -6.57
N PHE A 182 8.78 20.06 -7.00
CA PHE A 182 8.43 20.46 -8.37
C PHE A 182 9.57 20.98 -9.27
N CYS A 183 10.37 21.94 -8.81
CA CYS A 183 11.41 22.56 -9.65
C CYS A 183 12.68 21.71 -9.83
N ASN A 184 12.95 20.79 -8.92
CA ASN A 184 14.18 20.00 -8.87
C ASN A 184 13.93 18.53 -8.54
N GLN A 185 12.71 18.06 -8.75
CA GLN A 185 12.35 16.68 -8.47
C GLN A 185 13.11 15.70 -9.35
N GLN A 186 13.68 14.69 -8.71
CA GLN A 186 14.30 13.55 -9.37
C GLN A 186 13.58 12.28 -8.95
N ILE A 187 13.20 11.45 -9.92
CA ILE A 187 12.62 10.15 -9.68
C ILE A 187 13.62 9.10 -10.20
N GLN A 188 14.03 8.23 -9.30
CA GLN A 188 15.11 7.29 -9.57
C GLN A 188 14.69 5.88 -9.16
N ILE A 189 15.04 4.91 -9.99
CA ILE A 189 14.93 3.48 -9.70
C ILE A 189 16.33 2.93 -9.45
N MET A 190 16.49 2.27 -8.33
CA MET A 190 17.67 1.51 -7.96
C MET A 190 17.37 0.03 -8.11
N THR A 191 18.25 -0.74 -8.75
CA THR A 191 18.12 -2.19 -8.90
C THR A 191 19.14 -2.89 -8.02
N PHE A 192 18.71 -3.92 -7.30
CA PHE A 192 19.57 -4.71 -6.43
C PHE A 192 20.05 -5.99 -7.13
N ALA A 193 21.29 -6.36 -6.87
CA ALA A 193 21.83 -7.68 -7.18
C ALA A 193 21.35 -8.75 -6.17
N ASP A 194 21.68 -10.01 -6.43
CA ASP A 194 21.30 -11.13 -5.53
C ASP A 194 21.93 -11.03 -4.14
N ASP A 195 23.08 -10.39 -4.04
CA ASP A 195 23.79 -10.13 -2.78
C ASP A 195 23.27 -8.89 -2.02
N GLY A 196 22.25 -8.22 -2.53
CA GLY A 196 21.67 -7.00 -1.96
C GLY A 196 22.46 -5.73 -2.26
N SER A 197 23.55 -5.79 -3.04
CA SER A 197 24.26 -4.60 -3.49
C SER A 197 23.47 -3.84 -4.57
N SER A 198 23.61 -2.51 -4.62
CA SER A 198 23.04 -1.69 -5.69
C SER A 198 23.81 -1.95 -6.99
N LYS A 199 23.10 -2.30 -8.05
CA LYS A 199 23.68 -2.67 -9.34
C LYS A 199 23.56 -1.57 -10.38
N ASP A 200 22.34 -1.12 -10.63
CA ASP A 200 22.01 -0.17 -11.68
C ASP A 200 21.06 0.91 -11.17
N GLU A 201 21.16 2.10 -11.76
CA GLU A 201 20.29 3.22 -11.49
C GLU A 201 19.65 3.72 -12.79
N GLN A 202 18.33 4.01 -12.74
CA GLN A 202 17.57 4.53 -13.86
C GLN A 202 16.81 5.78 -13.43
N LEU A 203 16.88 6.85 -14.22
CA LEU A 203 16.04 8.03 -13.99
C LEU A 203 14.72 7.90 -14.75
N LEU A 204 13.64 8.32 -14.09
CA LEU A 204 12.33 8.47 -14.70
C LEU A 204 12.09 9.94 -15.04
N MET A 205 11.35 10.19 -16.12
CA MET A 205 10.94 11.53 -16.51
C MET A 205 10.04 12.16 -15.45
N PRO A 206 10.40 13.32 -14.85
CA PRO A 206 9.57 13.95 -13.83
C PRO A 206 8.25 14.49 -14.44
N PRO A 207 7.13 14.48 -13.67
CA PRO A 207 5.82 14.85 -14.18
C PRO A 207 5.52 16.36 -14.09
N ASP A 208 6.48 17.22 -13.75
CA ASP A 208 6.31 18.64 -13.45
C ASP A 208 5.36 18.92 -12.25
N GLU A 209 5.24 17.96 -11.36
CA GLU A 209 4.45 18.00 -10.13
C GLU A 209 5.15 17.15 -9.06
N THR A 210 5.00 17.53 -7.78
CA THR A 210 5.60 16.73 -6.71
C THR A 210 4.84 15.43 -6.51
N VAL A 211 5.54 14.30 -6.66
CA VAL A 211 4.98 12.96 -6.43
C VAL A 211 4.87 12.69 -4.94
N LEU A 212 3.71 12.23 -4.50
CA LEU A 212 3.39 11.88 -3.11
C LEU A 212 3.51 10.39 -2.83
N THR A 213 3.07 9.56 -3.76
CA THR A 213 3.06 8.11 -3.60
C THR A 213 3.32 7.42 -4.92
N PHE A 214 3.78 6.17 -4.83
CA PHE A 214 3.92 5.26 -5.95
C PHE A 214 3.07 4.01 -5.75
N ALA A 215 2.66 3.38 -6.85
CA ALA A 215 2.09 2.04 -6.89
C ALA A 215 2.52 1.33 -8.16
N GLU A 216 3.03 0.10 -8.05
CA GLU A 216 3.27 -0.75 -9.20
C GLU A 216 1.93 -1.24 -9.75
N VAL A 217 1.70 -1.12 -11.06
CA VAL A 217 0.43 -1.51 -11.66
C VAL A 217 0.43 -3.02 -11.88
N GLN A 218 -0.33 -3.75 -11.07
CA GLN A 218 -0.49 -5.20 -11.21
C GLN A 218 -1.25 -5.55 -12.49
N GLY A 219 -0.97 -6.70 -13.07
CA GLY A 219 -1.62 -7.15 -14.31
C GLY A 219 -1.09 -6.51 -15.59
N THR A 220 -0.12 -5.59 -15.49
CA THR A 220 0.67 -5.08 -16.60
C THR A 220 2.15 -5.28 -16.30
N GLN A 221 2.93 -5.47 -17.36
CA GLN A 221 4.39 -5.48 -17.21
C GLN A 221 4.92 -4.05 -17.34
N GLU A 222 5.80 -3.67 -16.40
CA GLU A 222 6.59 -2.44 -16.48
C GLU A 222 5.77 -1.13 -16.44
N ALA A 223 4.70 -1.05 -15.67
CA ALA A 223 3.99 0.18 -15.43
C ALA A 223 4.05 0.60 -13.95
N LEU A 224 4.44 1.85 -13.71
CA LEU A 224 4.44 2.50 -12.40
C LEU A 224 3.43 3.63 -12.42
N LEU A 225 2.62 3.71 -11.38
CA LEU A 225 1.69 4.81 -11.13
C LEU A 225 2.19 5.66 -9.97
N GLY A 226 1.94 6.97 -10.02
CA GLY A 226 2.14 7.88 -8.90
C GLY A 226 0.98 8.84 -8.76
N THR A 227 0.74 9.31 -7.54
CA THR A 227 -0.15 10.46 -7.28
C THR A 227 0.66 11.69 -6.90
N THR A 228 0.15 12.87 -7.19
CA THR A 228 0.85 14.14 -7.01
C THR A 228 0.15 15.07 -6.05
N THR A 229 0.84 16.13 -5.61
CA THR A 229 0.31 17.18 -4.72
C THR A 229 -0.88 17.92 -5.29
N VAL A 230 -1.03 17.97 -6.61
CA VAL A 230 -2.15 18.61 -7.30
C VAL A 230 -3.23 17.61 -7.75
N ASN A 231 -3.26 16.46 -7.12
CA ASN A 231 -4.26 15.42 -7.34
C ASN A 231 -4.28 14.85 -8.77
N SER A 232 -3.11 14.70 -9.37
CA SER A 232 -2.94 14.02 -10.65
C SER A 232 -2.47 12.59 -10.45
N ILE A 233 -2.91 11.69 -11.34
CA ILE A 233 -2.33 10.36 -11.54
C ILE A 233 -1.34 10.46 -12.69
N VAL A 234 -0.14 9.96 -12.46
CA VAL A 234 0.93 9.88 -13.45
C VAL A 234 1.35 8.45 -13.65
N ILE A 235 1.64 8.05 -14.88
CA ILE A 235 2.00 6.67 -15.24
C ILE A 235 3.29 6.68 -16.04
N TRP A 236 4.27 5.90 -15.61
CA TRP A 236 5.54 5.70 -16.29
C TRP A 236 5.66 4.29 -16.88
N ASN A 237 6.40 4.20 -17.97
CA ASN A 237 6.94 2.95 -18.45
C ASN A 237 8.28 2.68 -17.73
N LEU A 238 8.33 1.66 -16.90
CA LEU A 238 9.52 1.29 -16.11
C LEU A 238 10.70 0.83 -16.97
N LYS A 239 10.45 0.34 -18.19
CA LYS A 239 11.51 -0.10 -19.08
C LYS A 239 12.23 1.07 -19.75
N THR A 240 11.49 2.11 -20.13
CA THR A 240 12.03 3.25 -20.88
C THR A 240 12.26 4.49 -20.01
N GLY A 241 11.69 4.54 -18.81
CA GLY A 241 11.69 5.73 -17.94
C GLY A 241 10.77 6.86 -18.42
N GLN A 242 10.04 6.65 -19.49
CA GLN A 242 9.19 7.68 -20.10
C GLN A 242 7.86 7.84 -19.35
N LEU A 243 7.41 9.08 -19.23
CA LEU A 243 6.07 9.40 -18.76
C LEU A 243 5.06 9.06 -19.86
N LEU A 244 4.16 8.10 -19.58
CA LEU A 244 3.16 7.64 -20.55
C LEU A 244 1.89 8.50 -20.51
N LYS A 245 1.42 8.83 -19.31
CA LYS A 245 0.17 9.54 -19.08
C LYS A 245 0.24 10.40 -17.83
N LYS A 246 -0.49 11.52 -17.89
CA LYS A 246 -0.82 12.36 -16.75
C LYS A 246 -2.30 12.68 -16.82
N MET A 247 -3.02 12.46 -15.73
CA MET A 247 -4.47 12.59 -15.64
C MET A 247 -4.83 13.29 -14.34
N HIS A 248 -5.65 14.32 -14.41
CA HIS A 248 -6.19 14.95 -13.21
C HIS A 248 -7.36 14.11 -12.68
N ILE A 249 -7.42 13.87 -11.37
CA ILE A 249 -8.45 13.01 -10.78
C ILE A 249 -9.76 13.80 -10.62
N ASP A 250 -9.72 14.86 -9.83
CA ASP A 250 -10.86 15.76 -9.53
C ASP A 250 -10.37 16.90 -8.61
N ASP A 251 -10.93 18.11 -8.76
CA ASP A 251 -10.65 19.27 -7.91
C ASP A 251 -11.31 19.16 -6.53
N SER A 252 -12.30 18.29 -6.37
CA SER A 252 -13.04 18.10 -5.11
C SER A 252 -12.17 17.51 -4.00
N TYR A 253 -11.05 16.88 -4.35
CA TYR A 253 -10.21 16.13 -3.43
C TYR A 253 -8.76 16.57 -3.53
N GLN A 254 -8.17 16.96 -2.41
CA GLN A 254 -6.77 17.37 -2.36
C GLN A 254 -5.89 16.21 -1.86
N ALA A 255 -4.72 16.02 -2.51
CA ALA A 255 -3.65 15.14 -2.07
C ALA A 255 -4.08 13.69 -1.79
N SER A 256 -4.64 13.00 -2.80
CA SER A 256 -4.96 11.58 -2.70
C SER A 256 -3.71 10.72 -2.56
N VAL A 257 -3.74 9.78 -1.62
CA VAL A 257 -2.70 8.77 -1.41
C VAL A 257 -3.09 7.49 -2.13
N CYS A 258 -2.26 7.01 -3.05
CA CYS A 258 -2.48 5.74 -3.74
C CYS A 258 -1.95 4.58 -2.90
N HIS A 259 -2.80 3.55 -2.72
CA HIS A 259 -2.46 2.34 -1.98
C HIS A 259 -2.23 1.14 -2.87
N GLY A 260 -2.74 1.16 -4.09
CA GLY A 260 -2.57 0.08 -5.04
C GLY A 260 -3.17 0.42 -6.40
N ALA A 261 -2.67 -0.24 -7.43
CA ALA A 261 -3.20 -0.10 -8.79
C ALA A 261 -3.12 -1.44 -9.51
N TYR A 262 -4.13 -1.74 -10.34
CA TYR A 262 -4.11 -2.93 -11.17
C TYR A 262 -4.83 -2.67 -12.50
N SER A 263 -4.45 -3.43 -13.52
CA SER A 263 -5.06 -3.36 -14.84
C SER A 263 -5.79 -4.65 -15.16
N GLU A 264 -7.07 -4.53 -15.50
CA GLU A 264 -7.91 -5.66 -15.89
C GLU A 264 -8.82 -5.27 -17.05
N LYS A 265 -8.91 -6.14 -18.07
CA LYS A 265 -9.79 -5.96 -19.25
C LYS A 265 -9.62 -4.60 -19.94
N GLY A 266 -8.42 -4.02 -19.90
CA GLY A 266 -8.11 -2.74 -20.54
C GLY A 266 -8.55 -1.51 -19.75
N LEU A 267 -8.95 -1.67 -18.50
CA LEU A 267 -9.21 -0.60 -17.53
C LEU A 267 -8.09 -0.57 -16.48
N LEU A 268 -7.87 0.60 -15.92
CA LEU A 268 -6.99 0.84 -14.80
C LEU A 268 -7.82 1.10 -13.55
N PHE A 269 -7.55 0.34 -12.51
CA PHE A 269 -8.16 0.45 -11.19
C PHE A 269 -7.13 1.03 -10.23
N VAL A 270 -7.50 2.09 -9.53
CA VAL A 270 -6.60 2.79 -8.61
C VAL A 270 -7.30 2.98 -7.28
N VAL A 271 -6.70 2.44 -6.21
CA VAL A 271 -7.22 2.57 -4.85
C VAL A 271 -6.57 3.75 -4.18
N VAL A 272 -7.37 4.74 -3.79
CA VAL A 272 -6.89 5.95 -3.15
C VAL A 272 -7.61 6.21 -1.82
N SER A 273 -6.94 6.90 -0.91
CA SER A 273 -7.51 7.49 0.30
C SER A 273 -7.22 9.00 0.34
N GLN A 274 -7.94 9.69 1.21
CA GLN A 274 -7.82 11.14 1.39
C GLN A 274 -7.61 11.46 2.87
N PRO A 275 -6.38 11.41 3.37
CA PRO A 275 -6.10 11.62 4.79
C PRO A 275 -6.43 13.03 5.27
N CYS A 276 -6.48 14.03 4.36
CA CYS A 276 -6.72 15.44 4.66
C CYS A 276 -8.18 15.88 4.50
N ALA A 277 -9.16 14.96 4.43
CA ALA A 277 -10.58 15.33 4.35
C ALA A 277 -11.01 16.18 5.57
N LYS A 278 -11.72 17.31 5.30
CA LYS A 278 -12.14 18.23 6.35
C LYS A 278 -13.14 17.58 7.31
N GLU A 279 -13.10 17.97 8.59
CA GLU A 279 -13.97 17.40 9.66
C GLU A 279 -15.47 17.55 9.39
N SER A 280 -15.90 18.55 8.64
CA SER A 280 -17.32 18.76 8.29
C SER A 280 -17.91 17.65 7.39
N GLN A 281 -17.10 16.77 6.83
CA GLN A 281 -17.51 15.63 6.01
C GLN A 281 -17.47 14.30 6.80
N ALA A 282 -17.32 14.35 8.12
CA ALA A 282 -16.99 13.19 8.96
C ALA A 282 -18.07 12.09 9.01
N LEU A 283 -19.34 12.39 8.73
CA LEU A 283 -20.41 11.40 8.65
C LEU A 283 -20.68 11.02 7.19
N GLY A 284 -20.17 9.85 6.78
CA GLY A 284 -20.41 9.29 5.44
C GLY A 284 -19.32 9.55 4.40
N SER A 285 -18.22 10.22 4.75
CA SER A 285 -17.06 10.34 3.84
C SER A 285 -16.44 8.98 3.59
N PRO A 286 -16.09 8.64 2.34
CA PRO A 286 -15.44 7.38 2.04
C PRO A 286 -14.02 7.35 2.62
N VAL A 287 -13.65 6.21 3.18
CA VAL A 287 -12.30 5.95 3.69
C VAL A 287 -11.35 5.61 2.56
N PHE A 288 -11.83 4.76 1.62
CA PHE A 288 -11.16 4.46 0.37
C PHE A 288 -12.07 4.75 -0.82
N GLN A 289 -11.43 5.00 -1.96
CA GLN A 289 -12.09 5.12 -3.25
C GLN A 289 -11.38 4.23 -4.26
N LEU A 290 -12.14 3.44 -5.00
CA LEU A 290 -11.65 2.70 -6.15
C LEU A 290 -12.01 3.49 -7.41
N LEU A 291 -11.02 4.11 -8.02
CA LEU A 291 -11.15 4.84 -9.27
C LEU A 291 -11.03 3.85 -10.43
N VAL A 292 -11.97 3.90 -11.36
CA VAL A 292 -11.92 3.11 -12.60
C VAL A 292 -11.67 4.06 -13.76
N ILE A 293 -10.54 3.88 -14.44
CA ILE A 293 -10.04 4.78 -15.46
C ILE A 293 -9.87 4.03 -16.78
N ASN A 294 -10.26 4.65 -17.87
CA ASN A 294 -9.87 4.20 -19.20
C ASN A 294 -8.51 4.81 -19.56
N PRO A 295 -7.40 4.04 -19.57
CA PRO A 295 -6.08 4.59 -19.80
C PRO A 295 -5.88 5.14 -21.22
N LYS A 296 -6.71 4.73 -22.19
CA LYS A 296 -6.64 5.24 -23.57
C LYS A 296 -7.18 6.67 -23.69
N THR A 297 -8.29 6.95 -23.03
CA THR A 297 -8.96 8.26 -23.07
C THR A 297 -8.53 9.17 -21.93
N ALA A 298 -7.85 8.63 -20.92
CA ALA A 298 -7.51 9.32 -19.67
C ALA A 298 -8.77 9.83 -18.91
N GLN A 299 -9.90 9.14 -19.06
CA GLN A 299 -11.16 9.53 -18.44
C GLN A 299 -11.56 8.55 -17.36
N SER A 300 -12.10 9.08 -16.26
CA SER A 300 -12.76 8.26 -15.25
C SER A 300 -14.02 7.61 -15.83
N VAL A 301 -14.13 6.32 -15.64
CA VAL A 301 -15.31 5.51 -16.00
C VAL A 301 -16.29 5.43 -14.85
N GLY A 302 -15.78 5.47 -13.63
CA GLY A 302 -16.56 5.38 -12.41
C GLY A 302 -15.71 5.44 -11.16
N VAL A 303 -16.35 5.65 -10.03
CA VAL A 303 -15.74 5.63 -8.70
C VAL A 303 -16.59 4.78 -7.78
N LEU A 304 -15.97 3.84 -7.07
CA LEU A 304 -16.62 3.07 -6.02
C LEU A 304 -16.16 3.62 -4.66
N LEU A 305 -17.11 3.93 -3.80
CA LEU A 305 -16.85 4.54 -2.50
C LEU A 305 -16.91 3.49 -1.40
N CYS A 306 -15.87 3.40 -0.59
CA CYS A 306 -15.80 2.51 0.57
C CYS A 306 -15.98 3.35 1.85
N SER A 307 -17.23 3.39 2.33
CA SER A 307 -17.60 4.16 3.52
C SER A 307 -17.72 3.26 4.75
N LEU A 308 -17.72 3.87 5.92
CA LEU A 308 -17.99 3.17 7.19
C LEU A 308 -19.48 2.81 7.29
N PRO A 309 -19.80 1.74 8.03
CA PRO A 309 -21.19 1.40 8.35
C PRO A 309 -21.88 2.53 9.13
N GLN A 310 -23.22 2.55 9.04
CA GLN A 310 -24.00 3.52 9.83
C GLN A 310 -23.73 3.39 11.32
N GLY A 311 -23.55 4.52 11.99
CA GLY A 311 -23.24 4.57 13.42
C GLY A 311 -21.74 4.44 13.75
N GLN A 312 -20.89 4.13 12.78
CA GLN A 312 -19.45 4.14 12.95
C GLN A 312 -18.88 5.47 12.49
N ALA A 313 -17.97 6.02 13.29
CA ALA A 313 -17.27 7.27 12.97
C ALA A 313 -15.76 7.06 13.04
N GLY A 314 -15.04 7.80 12.22
CA GLY A 314 -13.59 7.78 12.20
C GLY A 314 -13.05 8.24 10.87
N ARG A 315 -11.86 8.83 10.89
CA ARG A 315 -11.12 9.21 9.68
C ARG A 315 -9.99 8.22 9.46
N PHE A 316 -9.57 8.10 8.22
CA PHE A 316 -8.39 7.36 7.84
C PHE A 316 -7.15 7.91 8.56
N LEU A 317 -6.37 7.04 9.18
CA LEU A 317 -5.04 7.36 9.71
C LEU A 317 -3.96 6.68 8.88
N GLU A 318 -4.05 5.38 8.76
CA GLU A 318 -3.14 4.56 8.00
C GLU A 318 -3.90 3.35 7.45
N GLY A 319 -3.42 2.78 6.35
CA GLY A 319 -4.06 1.60 5.79
C GLY A 319 -3.22 0.96 4.69
N ASP A 320 -3.63 -0.24 4.34
CA ASP A 320 -2.97 -1.04 3.32
C ASP A 320 -4.01 -1.80 2.48
N VAL A 321 -3.61 -2.12 1.26
CA VAL A 321 -4.46 -2.77 0.26
C VAL A 321 -3.74 -3.98 -0.29
N LYS A 322 -4.44 -5.11 -0.31
CA LYS A 322 -3.99 -6.34 -0.94
C LYS A 322 -5.10 -6.92 -1.80
N ASP A 323 -4.80 -7.12 -3.07
CA ASP A 323 -5.77 -7.57 -4.06
C ASP A 323 -7.03 -6.66 -4.06
N HIS A 324 -8.17 -7.17 -3.64
CA HIS A 324 -9.44 -6.43 -3.58
C HIS A 324 -9.89 -6.12 -2.14
N VAL A 325 -9.01 -6.28 -1.17
CA VAL A 325 -9.31 -6.05 0.24
C VAL A 325 -8.47 -4.90 0.78
N ALA A 326 -9.13 -3.93 1.39
CA ALA A 326 -8.49 -2.81 2.06
C ALA A 326 -8.68 -2.89 3.57
N ALA A 327 -7.66 -2.52 4.32
CA ALA A 327 -7.74 -2.36 5.77
C ALA A 327 -7.23 -0.98 6.17
N ALA A 328 -7.87 -0.33 7.14
CA ALA A 328 -7.39 0.94 7.67
C ALA A 328 -7.59 1.05 9.18
N VAL A 329 -6.62 1.68 9.83
CA VAL A 329 -6.76 2.21 11.19
C VAL A 329 -7.50 3.53 11.11
N LEU A 330 -8.49 3.69 11.96
CA LEU A 330 -9.30 4.88 12.07
C LEU A 330 -8.94 5.72 13.29
N THR A 331 -9.29 6.99 13.30
CA THR A 331 -9.11 7.89 14.45
C THR A 331 -9.84 7.41 15.71
N SER A 332 -10.83 6.53 15.57
CA SER A 332 -11.48 5.82 16.69
C SER A 332 -10.59 4.76 17.34
N GLY A 333 -9.42 4.45 16.77
CA GLY A 333 -8.55 3.37 17.21
C GLY A 333 -9.00 1.97 16.75
N THR A 334 -10.02 1.88 15.91
CA THR A 334 -10.55 0.64 15.33
C THR A 334 -9.87 0.38 13.97
N ILE A 335 -9.65 -0.88 13.62
CA ILE A 335 -9.33 -1.28 12.25
C ILE A 335 -10.62 -1.68 11.55
N ALA A 336 -10.85 -1.13 10.36
CA ALA A 336 -11.95 -1.52 9.48
C ALA A 336 -11.41 -2.16 8.20
N ILE A 337 -12.15 -3.15 7.68
CA ILE A 337 -11.78 -3.89 6.47
C ILE A 337 -12.92 -3.80 5.47
N TRP A 338 -12.58 -3.57 4.20
CA TRP A 338 -13.53 -3.44 3.09
C TRP A 338 -13.22 -4.43 1.98
N ASP A 339 -14.27 -4.94 1.36
CA ASP A 339 -14.20 -5.46 0.00
C ASP A 339 -14.32 -4.28 -0.97
N LEU A 340 -13.26 -4.02 -1.73
CA LEU A 340 -13.17 -2.88 -2.65
C LEU A 340 -14.09 -3.03 -3.85
N LEU A 341 -14.39 -4.26 -4.29
CA LEU A 341 -15.27 -4.50 -5.43
C LEU A 341 -16.76 -4.33 -5.07
N LEU A 342 -17.09 -4.60 -3.82
CA LEU A 342 -18.44 -4.46 -3.29
C LEU A 342 -18.66 -3.10 -2.62
N GLY A 343 -17.59 -2.39 -2.24
CA GLY A 343 -17.62 -1.06 -1.61
C GLY A 343 -18.15 -1.06 -0.18
N HIS A 344 -18.27 -2.23 0.47
CA HIS A 344 -18.79 -2.33 1.82
C HIS A 344 -17.76 -2.82 2.84
N CYS A 345 -17.94 -2.38 4.08
CA CYS A 345 -17.12 -2.84 5.20
C CYS A 345 -17.51 -4.28 5.57
N THR A 346 -16.52 -5.17 5.58
CA THR A 346 -16.70 -6.60 5.85
C THR A 346 -16.38 -6.98 7.28
N ALA A 347 -15.52 -6.22 7.96
CA ALA A 347 -15.13 -6.48 9.33
C ALA A 347 -14.71 -5.20 10.06
N LEU A 348 -14.92 -5.19 11.38
CA LEU A 348 -14.41 -4.20 12.30
C LEU A 348 -13.63 -4.91 13.40
N LEU A 349 -12.40 -4.49 13.64
CA LEU A 349 -11.55 -5.00 14.69
C LEU A 349 -11.38 -3.89 15.74
N PRO A 350 -12.11 -3.94 16.85
CA PRO A 350 -11.98 -2.95 17.92
C PRO A 350 -10.60 -3.02 18.58
N PRO A 351 -10.19 -2.00 19.33
CA PRO A 351 -8.97 -2.03 20.11
C PRO A 351 -8.94 -3.25 21.05
N VAL A 352 -7.78 -3.86 21.22
CA VAL A 352 -7.57 -4.93 22.20
C VAL A 352 -7.07 -4.29 23.49
N SER A 353 -7.76 -4.54 24.62
CA SER A 353 -7.53 -3.84 25.88
C SER A 353 -7.69 -2.31 25.73
N ASP A 354 -7.01 -1.52 26.52
CA ASP A 354 -7.06 -0.05 26.49
C ASP A 354 -6.14 0.58 25.43
N GLN A 355 -5.53 -0.24 24.56
CA GLN A 355 -4.57 0.21 23.55
C GLN A 355 -5.22 0.31 22.16
N SER A 356 -5.15 1.50 21.58
CA SER A 356 -5.62 1.74 20.22
C SER A 356 -4.65 1.14 19.17
N TRP A 357 -5.19 0.71 18.06
CA TRP A 357 -4.41 0.35 16.89
C TRP A 357 -3.68 1.59 16.35
N SER A 358 -2.43 1.43 15.93
CA SER A 358 -1.60 2.49 15.37
C SER A 358 -1.27 2.25 13.90
N LEU A 359 -1.20 1.00 13.48
CA LEU A 359 -0.89 0.62 12.09
C LEU A 359 -1.57 -0.69 11.70
N VAL A 360 -1.74 -0.87 10.41
CA VAL A 360 -2.22 -2.11 9.80
C VAL A 360 -1.56 -2.35 8.46
N LYS A 361 -1.09 -3.58 8.22
CA LYS A 361 -0.46 -4.00 6.96
C LYS A 361 -0.92 -5.40 6.58
N TRP A 362 -1.09 -5.64 5.29
CA TRP A 362 -1.26 -6.99 4.77
C TRP A 362 0.10 -7.68 4.65
N SER A 363 0.12 -8.95 4.99
CA SER A 363 1.31 -9.78 4.78
C SER A 363 1.62 -9.92 3.29
N GLY A 364 2.88 -9.70 2.92
CA GLY A 364 3.38 -9.94 1.56
C GLY A 364 3.57 -11.42 1.22
N THR A 365 3.51 -12.31 2.21
CA THR A 365 3.82 -13.75 2.04
C THR A 365 2.60 -14.66 2.06
N ASP A 366 1.50 -14.21 2.68
CA ASP A 366 0.29 -15.02 2.90
C ASP A 366 -0.96 -14.15 3.12
N SER A 367 -2.07 -14.75 3.58
CA SER A 367 -3.35 -14.08 3.86
C SER A 367 -3.47 -13.53 5.30
N HIS A 368 -2.37 -13.16 5.93
CA HIS A 368 -2.41 -12.57 7.27
C HIS A 368 -2.50 -11.04 7.23
N LEU A 369 -3.19 -10.51 8.21
CA LEU A 369 -3.23 -9.09 8.55
C LEU A 369 -2.35 -8.87 9.77
N LEU A 370 -1.44 -7.91 9.67
CA LEU A 370 -0.53 -7.50 10.74
C LEU A 370 -1.04 -6.19 11.32
N ALA A 371 -1.38 -6.18 12.61
CA ALA A 371 -1.92 -5.02 13.29
C ALA A 371 -1.02 -4.61 14.47
N GLY A 372 -0.57 -3.37 14.48
CA GLY A 372 0.31 -2.83 15.51
C GLY A 372 -0.40 -1.93 16.49
N GLN A 373 -0.02 -2.01 17.76
CA GLN A 373 -0.49 -1.13 18.83
C GLN A 373 0.56 -0.07 19.18
N LYS A 374 0.13 0.97 19.89
CA LYS A 374 1.00 2.07 20.32
C LYS A 374 2.11 1.64 21.28
N ASP A 375 1.95 0.52 21.99
CA ASP A 375 2.96 -0.07 22.86
C ASP A 375 4.02 -0.92 22.11
N GLY A 376 3.90 -1.00 20.78
CA GLY A 376 4.81 -1.74 19.92
C GLY A 376 4.48 -3.21 19.72
N ASN A 377 3.44 -3.73 20.35
CA ASN A 377 2.99 -5.10 20.13
C ASN A 377 2.37 -5.25 18.74
N ILE A 378 2.66 -6.35 18.07
CA ILE A 378 2.10 -6.70 16.76
C ILE A 378 1.24 -7.94 16.89
N PHE A 379 0.02 -7.87 16.40
CA PHE A 379 -0.95 -8.97 16.36
C PHE A 379 -1.08 -9.49 14.94
N ILE A 380 -1.04 -10.80 14.79
CA ILE A 380 -1.12 -11.48 13.50
C ILE A 380 -2.49 -12.15 13.41
N TYR A 381 -3.30 -11.71 12.48
CA TYR A 381 -4.63 -12.25 12.20
C TYR A 381 -4.61 -13.00 10.88
N ARG A 382 -5.23 -14.17 10.83
CA ARG A 382 -5.55 -14.84 9.56
C ARG A 382 -6.86 -14.29 9.03
N TYR A 383 -6.88 -13.93 7.76
CA TYR A 383 -8.07 -13.51 7.02
C TYR A 383 -8.55 -14.67 6.13
N PHE A 384 -9.89 -14.96 6.16
CA PHE A 384 -10.51 -16.08 5.46
C PHE A 384 -11.42 -15.61 4.32
#